data_4c100e3b01600d98b0a2c099e3eb177a
#
_entry.id   4c100e3b01600d98b0a2c099e3eb177a
#
_cell.length_a   1.000
_cell.length_b   1.000
_cell.length_c   1.000
_cell.angle_alpha   90.00
_cell.angle_beta   90.00
_cell.angle_gamma   90.00
#
_symmetry.space_group_name_H-M   'P 1'
#
loop_
_entity.id
_entity.type
_entity.pdbx_description
1 polymer ?
#
loop_
_entity_poly.entity_id
_entity_poly.type
_entity_poly.pdbx_seq_one_letter_code
_entity_poly.pdbx_strand_id
1 'polypeptide(L)'
;AAEHYEGTGPEILADLPEITHFVAGLGTTGTLMGTGRYLREHVPGVQIVAAEPRYGELVYGLRNLDEGFVPELYDEAVLTRRFSVGSVSAKSKMRQLIDDEGIFAGVSTGGVLHAALGVANKALAAGERADVAFVVADAGWKYLSTGAYEGSLDDAEQALEGQLWA
;
A
#
# COMPACT_ATOMS: atom_id res chain seq x y z
N ALA A 1 -4.97 13.84 -7.09
CA ALA A 1 -3.57 14.08 -6.67
C ALA A 1 -3.44 15.41 -5.93
N ALA A 2 -4.10 16.50 -6.40
CA ALA A 2 -3.99 17.82 -5.76
C ALA A 2 -4.35 17.77 -4.26
N GLU A 3 -5.51 17.21 -3.90
CA GLU A 3 -5.96 17.06 -2.51
C GLU A 3 -4.94 16.34 -1.60
N HIS A 4 -4.25 15.34 -2.14
CA HIS A 4 -3.22 14.61 -1.41
C HIS A 4 -1.90 15.39 -1.32
N TYR A 5 -1.62 16.24 -2.28
CA TYR A 5 -0.48 17.15 -2.24
C TYR A 5 -0.70 18.27 -1.22
N GLU A 6 -1.91 18.85 -1.19
CA GLU A 6 -2.24 20.00 -0.33
C GLU A 6 -2.64 19.59 1.10
N GLY A 7 -3.09 18.35 1.30
CA GLY A 7 -3.58 17.82 2.59
C GLY A 7 -2.72 16.67 3.12
N THR A 8 -2.81 15.49 2.53
CA THR A 8 -2.20 14.26 3.08
C THR A 8 -0.66 14.37 3.23
N GLY A 9 0.01 14.97 2.26
CA GLY A 9 1.46 15.16 2.32
C GLY A 9 1.90 16.03 3.51
N PRO A 10 1.33 17.25 3.66
CA PRO A 10 1.58 18.11 4.82
C PRO A 10 1.26 17.46 6.16
N GLU A 11 0.13 16.75 6.29
CA GLU A 11 -0.27 16.06 7.51
C GLU A 11 0.75 14.99 7.91
N ILE A 12 1.15 14.14 6.96
CA ILE A 12 2.17 13.11 7.20
C ILE A 12 3.49 13.73 7.65
N LEU A 13 3.93 14.80 6.99
CA LEU A 13 5.20 15.45 7.34
C LEU A 13 5.13 16.15 8.71
N ALA A 14 3.98 16.69 9.09
CA ALA A 14 3.77 17.28 10.41
C ALA A 14 3.82 16.24 11.54
N ASP A 15 3.22 15.06 11.31
CA ASP A 15 3.18 13.97 12.29
C ASP A 15 4.48 13.17 12.35
N LEU A 16 5.19 13.05 11.23
CA LEU A 16 6.45 12.31 11.10
C LEU A 16 7.51 13.16 10.39
N PRO A 17 8.09 14.19 11.04
CA PRO A 17 9.06 15.10 10.41
C PRO A 17 10.34 14.41 9.91
N GLU A 18 10.67 13.27 10.49
CA GLU A 18 11.89 12.50 10.16
C GLU A 18 11.60 11.33 9.21
N ILE A 19 10.48 11.39 8.49
CA ILE A 19 10.07 10.35 7.54
C ILE A 19 11.18 10.00 6.57
N THR A 20 11.46 8.71 6.42
CA THR A 20 12.42 8.17 5.46
C THR A 20 11.74 7.47 4.29
N HIS A 21 10.59 6.85 4.53
CA HIS A 21 9.86 6.09 3.52
C HIS A 21 8.36 6.40 3.58
N PHE A 22 7.78 6.66 2.44
CA PHE A 22 6.33 6.70 2.24
C PHE A 22 5.90 5.52 1.37
N VAL A 23 4.93 4.74 1.84
CA VAL A 23 4.41 3.56 1.13
C VAL A 23 2.93 3.71 0.87
N ALA A 24 2.50 3.58 -0.37
CA ALA A 24 1.10 3.58 -0.73
C ALA A 24 0.79 2.59 -1.85
N GLY A 25 -0.47 2.20 -1.96
CA GLY A 25 -0.93 1.27 -2.98
C GLY A 25 -0.94 1.90 -4.39
N LEU A 26 -0.54 1.12 -5.37
CA LEU A 26 -0.63 1.48 -6.78
C LEU A 26 -2.01 1.10 -7.31
N GLY A 27 -2.95 2.04 -7.21
CA GLY A 27 -4.30 1.93 -7.77
C GLY A 27 -4.51 3.01 -8.81
N THR A 28 -5.35 4.02 -8.53
CA THR A 28 -5.55 5.21 -9.37
C THR A 28 -4.36 6.17 -9.33
N THR A 29 -3.42 5.94 -8.45
CA THR A 29 -2.18 6.68 -8.18
C THR A 29 -2.36 8.09 -7.58
N GLY A 30 -3.57 8.56 -7.34
CA GLY A 30 -3.80 9.90 -6.79
C GLY A 30 -3.09 10.16 -5.46
N THR A 31 -3.26 9.26 -4.49
CA THR A 31 -2.60 9.33 -3.17
C THR A 31 -1.08 9.24 -3.32
N LEU A 32 -0.60 8.25 -4.06
CA LEU A 32 0.82 7.98 -4.25
C LEU A 32 1.53 9.17 -4.91
N MET A 33 0.96 9.73 -5.98
CA MET A 33 1.54 10.84 -6.73
C MET A 33 1.44 12.18 -6.00
N GLY A 34 0.28 12.47 -5.38
CA GLY A 34 0.09 13.72 -4.66
C GLY A 34 0.99 13.81 -3.43
N THR A 35 0.89 12.83 -2.53
CA THR A 35 1.71 12.76 -1.33
C THR A 35 3.20 12.62 -1.65
N GLY A 36 3.53 11.76 -2.63
CA GLY A 36 4.90 11.50 -3.03
C GLY A 36 5.61 12.75 -3.58
N ARG A 37 4.95 13.55 -4.41
CA ARG A 37 5.50 14.83 -4.90
C ARG A 37 5.75 15.78 -3.75
N TYR A 38 4.77 15.98 -2.88
CA TYR A 38 4.93 16.86 -1.72
C TYR A 38 6.13 16.45 -0.86
N LEU A 39 6.21 15.17 -0.49
CA LEU A 39 7.30 14.69 0.35
C LEU A 39 8.67 14.82 -0.34
N ARG A 40 8.77 14.56 -1.63
CA ARG A 40 10.03 14.73 -2.38
C ARG A 40 10.52 16.18 -2.42
N GLU A 41 9.61 17.13 -2.48
CA GLU A 41 9.94 18.56 -2.48
C GLU A 41 10.39 19.05 -1.10
N HIS A 42 9.92 18.44 -0.02
CA HIS A 42 10.13 18.92 1.36
C HIS A 42 11.11 18.07 2.16
N VAL A 43 11.36 16.81 1.77
CA VAL A 43 12.19 15.86 2.52
C VAL A 43 13.29 15.30 1.60
N PRO A 44 14.52 15.84 1.69
CA PRO A 44 15.63 15.32 0.89
C PRO A 44 15.89 13.83 1.15
N GLY A 45 15.94 13.02 0.09
CA GLY A 45 16.26 11.61 0.18
C GLY A 45 15.09 10.67 0.56
N VAL A 46 13.89 11.20 0.79
CA VAL A 46 12.71 10.37 1.07
C VAL A 46 12.48 9.33 -0.03
N GLN A 47 12.19 8.12 0.38
CA GLN A 47 11.88 7.00 -0.53
C GLN A 47 10.36 6.91 -0.72
N ILE A 48 9.90 6.98 -1.96
CA ILE A 48 8.49 6.81 -2.32
C ILE A 48 8.30 5.41 -2.91
N VAL A 49 7.54 4.57 -2.25
CA VAL A 49 7.39 3.15 -2.58
C VAL A 49 5.94 2.86 -2.96
N ALA A 50 5.74 2.30 -4.14
CA ALA A 50 4.46 1.81 -4.59
C ALA A 50 4.31 0.32 -4.24
N ALA A 51 3.24 -0.06 -3.56
CA ALA A 51 2.84 -1.45 -3.41
C ALA A 51 1.94 -1.85 -4.58
N GLU A 52 2.29 -2.90 -5.31
CA GLU A 52 1.53 -3.43 -6.43
C GLU A 52 1.37 -4.95 -6.30
N PRO A 53 0.34 -5.59 -6.89
CA PRO A 53 0.25 -7.04 -6.95
C PRO A 53 1.44 -7.64 -7.72
N ARG A 54 1.78 -8.88 -7.47
CA ARG A 54 2.62 -9.62 -8.41
C ARG A 54 1.91 -9.74 -9.74
N TYR A 55 2.68 -9.80 -10.83
CA TYR A 55 2.12 -10.01 -12.16
C TYR A 55 1.24 -11.28 -12.19
N GLY A 56 0.02 -11.15 -12.70
CA GLY A 56 -0.96 -12.23 -12.74
C GLY A 56 -1.66 -12.55 -11.44
N GLU A 57 -1.35 -11.86 -10.33
CA GLU A 57 -2.06 -11.99 -9.07
C GLU A 57 -2.99 -10.79 -8.83
N LEU A 58 -4.09 -11.03 -8.11
CA LEU A 58 -5.05 -9.99 -7.80
C LEU A 58 -4.98 -9.60 -6.33
N VAL A 59 -4.81 -8.31 -6.07
CA VAL A 59 -5.01 -7.70 -4.76
C VAL A 59 -6.04 -6.58 -4.90
N TYR A 60 -7.18 -6.69 -4.23
CA TYR A 60 -8.25 -5.71 -4.32
C TYR A 60 -7.75 -4.29 -4.08
N GLY A 61 -8.10 -3.36 -4.99
CA GLY A 61 -7.71 -1.95 -4.93
C GLY A 61 -6.32 -1.64 -5.44
N LEU A 62 -5.51 -2.65 -5.78
CA LEU A 62 -4.18 -2.47 -6.36
C LEU A 62 -4.16 -2.93 -7.83
N ARG A 63 -3.21 -2.40 -8.58
CA ARG A 63 -2.95 -2.74 -9.99
C ARG A 63 -1.46 -2.92 -10.21
N ASN A 64 -1.10 -3.84 -11.12
CA ASN A 64 0.26 -3.99 -11.60
C ASN A 64 0.41 -3.21 -12.93
N LEU A 65 1.41 -2.35 -13.02
CA LEU A 65 1.63 -1.52 -14.22
C LEU A 65 1.99 -2.35 -15.46
N ASP A 66 2.62 -3.51 -15.25
CA ASP A 66 3.07 -4.36 -16.35
C ASP A 66 1.91 -5.17 -17.00
N GLU A 67 0.70 -5.09 -16.43
CA GLU A 67 -0.54 -5.67 -16.99
C GLU A 67 -1.23 -4.79 -18.06
N GLY A 68 -0.58 -3.70 -18.45
CA GLY A 68 -0.98 -2.90 -19.60
C GLY A 68 -1.85 -1.67 -19.31
N PHE A 69 -2.29 -1.47 -18.07
CA PHE A 69 -2.99 -0.24 -17.69
C PHE A 69 -2.11 0.66 -16.83
N VAL A 70 -1.70 1.78 -17.40
CA VAL A 70 -0.98 2.83 -16.68
C VAL A 70 -1.96 3.97 -16.37
N PRO A 71 -2.20 4.30 -15.07
CA PRO A 71 -3.06 5.43 -14.73
C PRO A 71 -2.54 6.75 -15.29
N GLU A 72 -3.45 7.63 -15.73
CA GLU A 72 -3.08 8.94 -16.31
C GLU A 72 -2.26 9.82 -15.36
N LEU A 73 -2.51 9.71 -14.06
CA LEU A 73 -1.79 10.48 -13.03
C LEU A 73 -0.39 9.92 -12.71
N TYR A 74 -0.06 8.73 -13.22
CA TYR A 74 1.20 8.06 -12.89
C TYR A 74 2.39 8.81 -13.48
N ASP A 75 3.37 9.06 -12.63
CA ASP A 75 4.65 9.66 -12.99
C ASP A 75 5.78 8.85 -12.33
N GLU A 76 6.53 8.15 -13.16
CA GLU A 76 7.62 7.29 -12.69
C GLU A 76 8.69 8.08 -11.93
N ALA A 77 8.89 9.35 -12.26
CA ALA A 77 9.89 10.19 -11.61
C ALA A 77 9.60 10.46 -10.13
N VAL A 78 8.34 10.29 -9.69
CA VAL A 78 7.95 10.42 -8.28
C VAL A 78 8.37 9.20 -7.48
N LEU A 79 8.40 8.02 -8.08
CA LEU A 79 8.71 6.77 -7.37
C LEU A 79 10.20 6.57 -7.18
N THR A 80 10.55 5.96 -6.05
CA THR A 80 11.88 5.38 -5.84
C THR A 80 11.89 3.91 -6.25
N ARG A 81 10.81 3.19 -5.96
CA ARG A 81 10.67 1.77 -6.33
C ARG A 81 9.21 1.30 -6.32
N ARG A 82 8.98 0.19 -7.03
CA ARG A 82 7.77 -0.63 -6.90
C ARG A 82 8.09 -1.85 -6.03
N PHE A 83 7.15 -2.26 -5.20
CA PHE A 83 7.24 -3.44 -4.33
C PHE A 83 6.10 -4.39 -4.65
N SER A 84 6.44 -5.55 -5.20
CA SER A 84 5.44 -6.56 -5.59
C SER A 84 4.96 -7.37 -4.39
N VAL A 85 3.66 -7.50 -4.24
CA VAL A 85 3.00 -8.17 -3.11
C VAL A 85 2.11 -9.29 -3.62
N GLY A 86 2.26 -10.49 -3.06
CA GLY A 86 1.35 -11.62 -3.33
C GLY A 86 0.01 -11.46 -2.62
N SER A 87 -1.06 -12.02 -3.19
CA SER A 87 -2.42 -11.99 -2.66
C SER A 87 -2.51 -12.57 -1.25
N VAL A 88 -1.89 -13.72 -1.01
CA VAL A 88 -1.84 -14.37 0.32
C VAL A 88 -1.14 -13.48 1.34
N SER A 89 -0.03 -12.83 0.96
CA SER A 89 0.70 -11.91 1.85
C SER A 89 -0.15 -10.70 2.22
N ALA A 90 -0.90 -10.15 1.26
CA ALA A 90 -1.80 -9.02 1.51
C ALA A 90 -2.89 -9.38 2.52
N LYS A 91 -3.56 -10.52 2.35
CA LYS A 91 -4.60 -11.01 3.27
C LYS A 91 -4.05 -11.31 4.66
N SER A 92 -2.89 -11.98 4.73
CA SER A 92 -2.23 -12.28 6.01
C SER A 92 -1.91 -11.01 6.79
N LYS A 93 -1.36 -9.99 6.13
CA LYS A 93 -1.03 -8.72 6.78
C LYS A 93 -2.25 -7.88 7.15
N MET A 94 -3.32 -7.94 6.36
CA MET A 94 -4.59 -7.32 6.70
C MET A 94 -5.17 -7.91 8.00
N ARG A 95 -5.18 -9.25 8.14
CA ARG A 95 -5.64 -9.92 9.37
C ARG A 95 -4.72 -9.62 10.55
N GLN A 96 -3.40 -9.67 10.35
CA GLN A 96 -2.44 -9.32 11.38
C GLN A 96 -2.64 -7.91 11.92
N LEU A 97 -2.99 -6.95 11.06
CA LEU A 97 -3.25 -5.56 11.48
C LEU A 97 -4.45 -5.44 12.42
N ILE A 98 -5.47 -6.27 12.23
CA ILE A 98 -6.60 -6.36 13.16
C ILE A 98 -6.16 -7.01 14.48
N ASP A 99 -5.48 -8.15 14.40
CA ASP A 99 -5.14 -8.97 15.57
C ASP A 99 -4.13 -8.26 16.48
N ASP A 100 -3.12 -7.62 15.90
CA ASP A 100 -2.03 -6.99 16.65
C ASP A 100 -2.34 -5.54 17.06
N GLU A 101 -3.04 -4.78 16.20
CA GLU A 101 -3.21 -3.32 16.37
C GLU A 101 -4.68 -2.88 16.48
N GLY A 102 -5.64 -3.78 16.28
CA GLY A 102 -7.07 -3.45 16.31
C GLY A 102 -7.54 -2.57 15.13
N ILE A 103 -6.75 -2.48 14.04
CA ILE A 103 -7.07 -1.66 12.88
C ILE A 103 -7.81 -2.50 11.84
N PHE A 104 -9.10 -2.25 11.68
CA PHE A 104 -9.96 -2.94 10.71
C PHE A 104 -9.88 -2.27 9.33
N ALA A 105 -8.91 -2.70 8.54
CA ALA A 105 -8.56 -2.14 7.22
C ALA A 105 -8.91 -3.09 6.07
N GLY A 106 -9.00 -2.55 4.85
CA GLY A 106 -9.24 -3.32 3.63
C GLY A 106 -8.04 -4.10 3.12
N VAL A 107 -8.27 -4.95 2.11
CA VAL A 107 -7.27 -5.90 1.56
C VAL A 107 -6.03 -5.17 1.00
N SER A 108 -6.24 -4.05 0.30
CA SER A 108 -5.12 -3.25 -0.23
C SER A 108 -4.18 -2.75 0.86
N THR A 109 -4.70 -2.42 2.05
CA THR A 109 -3.89 -2.01 3.20
C THR A 109 -2.96 -3.14 3.64
N GLY A 110 -3.41 -4.40 3.62
CA GLY A 110 -2.54 -5.54 3.90
C GLY A 110 -1.36 -5.63 2.93
N GLY A 111 -1.61 -5.38 1.64
CA GLY A 111 -0.55 -5.28 0.62
C GLY A 111 0.43 -4.14 0.89
N VAL A 112 -0.08 -2.97 1.23
CA VAL A 112 0.73 -1.79 1.58
C VAL A 112 1.55 -2.04 2.85
N LEU A 113 0.95 -2.64 3.89
CA LEU A 113 1.66 -3.01 5.12
C LEU A 113 2.78 -4.03 4.86
N HIS A 114 2.52 -5.03 3.99
CA HIS A 114 3.56 -5.99 3.61
C HIS A 114 4.76 -5.29 2.97
N ALA A 115 4.52 -4.34 2.06
CA ALA A 115 5.57 -3.55 1.44
C ALA A 115 6.28 -2.65 2.46
N ALA A 116 5.55 -1.99 3.36
CA ALA A 116 6.10 -1.13 4.41
C ALA A 116 7.04 -1.90 5.34
N LEU A 117 6.61 -3.08 5.81
CA LEU A 117 7.46 -3.97 6.60
C LEU A 117 8.67 -4.47 5.81
N GLY A 118 8.50 -4.74 4.51
CA GLY A 118 9.59 -5.15 3.63
C GLY A 118 10.69 -4.08 3.50
N VAL A 119 10.31 -2.80 3.32
CA VAL A 119 11.29 -1.71 3.24
C VAL A 119 11.93 -1.43 4.60
N ALA A 120 11.17 -1.48 5.69
CA ALA A 120 11.68 -1.31 7.04
C ALA A 120 12.73 -2.39 7.39
N ASN A 121 12.41 -3.65 7.13
CA ASN A 121 13.33 -4.77 7.35
C ASN A 121 14.61 -4.66 6.51
N LYS A 122 14.49 -4.18 5.26
CA LYS A 122 15.65 -3.97 4.40
C LYS A 122 16.56 -2.87 4.93
N ALA A 123 16.00 -1.75 5.36
CA ALA A 123 16.76 -0.65 5.97
C ALA A 123 17.44 -1.10 7.26
N LEU A 124 16.71 -1.82 8.14
CA LEU A 124 17.27 -2.37 9.37
C LEU A 124 18.45 -3.31 9.10
N ALA A 125 18.32 -4.20 8.12
CA ALA A 125 19.40 -5.12 7.72
C ALA A 125 20.64 -4.38 7.17
N ALA A 126 20.44 -3.19 6.60
CA ALA A 126 21.52 -2.32 6.15
C ALA A 126 22.11 -1.42 7.28
N GLY A 127 21.56 -1.49 8.48
CA GLY A 127 21.94 -0.59 9.59
C GLY A 127 21.44 0.84 9.40
N GLU A 128 20.42 1.03 8.57
CA GLU A 128 19.81 2.32 8.26
C GLU A 128 18.55 2.56 9.10
N ARG A 129 18.24 3.83 9.33
CA ARG A 129 16.97 4.23 9.98
C ARG A 129 15.81 4.07 9.01
N ALA A 130 14.65 3.64 9.54
CA ALA A 130 13.42 3.52 8.79
C ALA A 130 12.24 4.10 9.58
N ASP A 131 11.89 5.35 9.29
CA ASP A 131 10.66 5.98 9.72
C ASP A 131 9.68 5.91 8.55
N VAL A 132 8.72 5.00 8.65
CA VAL A 132 7.85 4.61 7.54
C VAL A 132 6.42 5.06 7.79
N ALA A 133 5.89 5.88 6.90
CA ALA A 133 4.45 6.15 6.83
C ALA A 133 3.81 5.33 5.72
N PHE A 134 2.61 4.81 5.98
CA PHE A 134 1.78 4.19 4.95
C PHE A 134 0.31 4.58 5.12
N VAL A 135 -0.47 4.47 4.03
CA VAL A 135 -1.87 4.88 4.03
C VAL A 135 -2.79 3.67 4.18
N VAL A 136 -3.71 3.76 5.15
CA VAL A 136 -4.88 2.88 5.27
C VAL A 136 -5.99 3.46 4.39
N ALA A 137 -6.12 2.95 3.17
CA ALA A 137 -6.96 3.56 2.14
C ALA A 137 -8.47 3.42 2.40
N ASP A 138 -8.88 2.31 3.02
CA ASP A 138 -10.28 2.04 3.33
C ASP A 138 -10.46 1.10 4.53
N ALA A 139 -11.69 1.06 5.03
CA ALA A 139 -12.06 0.20 6.15
C ALA A 139 -12.48 -1.20 5.68
N GLY A 140 -12.21 -2.20 6.53
CA GLY A 140 -12.48 -3.61 6.25
C GLY A 140 -13.95 -3.98 6.09
N TRP A 141 -14.88 -3.19 6.64
CA TRP A 141 -16.32 -3.47 6.53
C TRP A 141 -16.84 -3.62 5.10
N LYS A 142 -16.17 -3.02 4.12
CA LYS A 142 -16.48 -3.16 2.69
C LYS A 142 -16.27 -4.59 2.16
N TYR A 143 -15.47 -5.37 2.87
CA TYR A 143 -15.05 -6.71 2.43
C TYR A 143 -15.63 -7.85 3.28
N LEU A 144 -16.55 -7.56 4.21
CA LEU A 144 -17.18 -8.59 5.06
C LEU A 144 -17.88 -9.67 4.26
N SER A 145 -18.58 -9.28 3.18
CA SER A 145 -19.29 -10.24 2.30
C SER A 145 -18.35 -11.09 1.44
N THR A 146 -17.05 -10.77 1.41
CA THR A 146 -16.08 -11.49 0.57
C THR A 146 -15.47 -12.71 1.27
N GLY A 147 -15.72 -12.90 2.57
CA GLY A 147 -15.04 -13.92 3.37
C GLY A 147 -13.56 -13.63 3.64
N ALA A 148 -13.03 -12.46 3.28
CA ALA A 148 -11.61 -12.13 3.43
C ALA A 148 -11.07 -12.22 4.86
N TYR A 149 -11.96 -12.12 5.86
CA TYR A 149 -11.64 -12.17 7.29
C TYR A 149 -11.98 -13.49 7.95
N GLU A 150 -12.60 -14.44 7.21
CA GLU A 150 -13.09 -15.72 7.73
C GLU A 150 -12.24 -16.89 7.22
N GLY A 151 -12.33 -18.02 7.91
CA GLY A 151 -11.70 -19.28 7.50
C GLY A 151 -10.17 -19.22 7.38
N SER A 152 -9.61 -20.15 6.60
CA SER A 152 -8.18 -20.14 6.26
C SER A 152 -7.85 -19.05 5.24
N LEU A 153 -6.57 -18.77 5.05
CA LEU A 153 -6.13 -17.82 4.01
C LEU A 153 -6.45 -18.35 2.60
N ASP A 154 -6.40 -19.67 2.41
CA ASP A 154 -6.73 -20.31 1.13
C ASP A 154 -8.23 -20.20 0.82
N ASP A 155 -9.10 -20.38 1.82
CA ASP A 155 -10.55 -20.19 1.66
C ASP A 155 -10.88 -18.74 1.28
N ALA A 156 -10.24 -17.79 1.94
CA ALA A 156 -10.40 -16.37 1.64
C ALA A 156 -9.88 -15.98 0.24
N GLU A 157 -8.89 -16.67 -0.28
CA GLU A 157 -8.38 -16.47 -1.64
C GLU A 157 -9.41 -16.91 -2.68
N GLN A 158 -9.95 -18.12 -2.52
CA GLN A 158 -10.98 -18.66 -3.41
C GLN A 158 -12.26 -17.82 -3.40
N ALA A 159 -12.68 -17.33 -2.23
CA ALA A 159 -13.85 -16.46 -2.10
C ALA A 159 -13.68 -15.12 -2.82
N LEU A 160 -12.50 -14.53 -2.78
CA LEU A 160 -12.20 -13.27 -3.46
C LEU A 160 -12.10 -13.44 -4.98
N GLU A 161 -11.48 -14.51 -5.46
CA GLU A 161 -11.40 -14.81 -6.90
C GLU A 161 -12.79 -15.06 -7.51
N GLY A 162 -13.67 -15.76 -6.80
CA GLY A 162 -15.03 -16.04 -7.26
C GLY A 162 -15.91 -14.81 -7.48
N GLN A 163 -15.63 -13.69 -6.80
CA GLN A 163 -16.41 -12.45 -6.93
C GLN A 163 -15.99 -11.54 -8.09
N LEU A 164 -14.83 -11.77 -8.68
CA LEU A 164 -14.34 -10.97 -9.80
C LEU A 164 -14.95 -11.32 -11.14
N TRP A 165 -15.58 -12.47 -11.23
CA TRP A 165 -16.18 -13.01 -12.45
C TRP A 165 -17.71 -13.04 -12.39
N ALA A 166 -18.31 -12.52 -11.34
CA ALA A 166 -19.74 -12.36 -11.17
C ALA A 166 -20.19 -10.91 -11.40
#